data_6c14c4f03cddb32b5f45ddeafcee5463
#
_entry.id   6c14c4f03cddb32b5f45ddeafcee5463
#
_cell.length_a   1.000
_cell.length_b   1.000
_cell.length_c   1.000
_cell.angle_alpha   90.00
_cell.angle_beta   90.00
_cell.angle_gamma   90.00
#
_symmetry.space_group_name_H-M   'P 1'
#
loop_
_entity.id
_entity.type
_entity.pdbx_description
1 polymer ?
#
loop_
_entity_poly.entity_id
_entity_poly.type
_entity_poly.pdbx_seq_one_letter_code
_entity_poly.pdbx_strand_id
1 'polypeptide(L)'
;MNLAEQMKYADLVDIPRLQALMERFNEVVGIANAVIDVDGTVIVHAGWQRACTDFHRVNPQSCRLCVESDTSLVESMTRGSPFAVYRCHNGLVDTAARIVVAGKHVANVFTGQFLTAPPDTDFFRSQAQRFGYDEADYLGAIRQVPIVSRERVESITRLYAQLASMMADSGLDRIRQQIGRAHV
;
A
#
# COMPACT_ATOMS: atom_id res chain seq x y z
N MET A 1 -2.63 16.39 26.99
CA MET A 1 -2.46 15.28 26.02
C MET A 1 -2.96 15.81 24.70
N ASN A 2 -2.08 15.95 23.72
CA ASN A 2 -2.36 16.66 22.46
C ASN A 2 -3.28 15.77 21.59
N LEU A 3 -4.45 16.28 21.20
CA LEU A 3 -5.44 15.57 20.36
C LEU A 3 -4.78 14.98 19.09
N ALA A 4 -3.76 15.67 18.56
CA ALA A 4 -2.97 15.21 17.42
C ALA A 4 -2.15 13.92 17.67
N GLU A 5 -1.83 13.60 18.94
CA GLU A 5 -1.04 12.40 19.27
C GLU A 5 -1.85 11.11 19.25
N GLN A 6 -3.17 11.17 19.43
CA GLN A 6 -4.06 10.00 19.48
C GLN A 6 -4.81 9.74 18.17
N MET A 7 -4.69 10.62 17.20
CA MET A 7 -5.47 10.61 15.98
C MET A 7 -5.04 9.49 15.03
N LYS A 8 -5.96 8.60 14.69
CA LYS A 8 -5.80 7.60 13.63
C LYS A 8 -6.32 8.17 12.32
N TYR A 9 -5.71 7.81 11.21
CA TYR A 9 -6.16 8.25 9.88
C TYR A 9 -7.61 7.83 9.60
N ALA A 10 -8.02 6.64 10.04
CA ALA A 10 -9.39 6.16 9.90
C ALA A 10 -10.46 7.07 10.56
N ASP A 11 -10.10 7.82 11.59
CA ASP A 11 -11.01 8.77 12.25
C ASP A 11 -11.17 10.09 11.47
N LEU A 12 -10.28 10.34 10.51
CA LEU A 12 -10.21 11.58 9.73
C LEU A 12 -10.91 11.50 8.38
N VAL A 13 -11.17 10.30 7.87
CA VAL A 13 -11.69 10.09 6.52
C VAL A 13 -13.02 9.34 6.55
N ASP A 14 -13.82 9.57 5.51
CA ASP A 14 -15.00 8.75 5.21
C ASP A 14 -14.52 7.46 4.53
N ILE A 15 -14.45 6.36 5.28
CA ILE A 15 -13.92 5.07 4.80
C ILE A 15 -14.68 4.55 3.57
N PRO A 16 -16.03 4.50 3.54
CA PRO A 16 -16.77 4.08 2.34
C PRO A 16 -16.43 4.90 1.10
N ARG A 17 -16.29 6.22 1.25
CA ARG A 17 -15.94 7.12 0.14
C ARG A 17 -14.50 6.91 -0.32
N LEU A 18 -13.57 6.70 0.61
CA LEU A 18 -12.18 6.38 0.31
C LEU A 18 -12.07 5.03 -0.41
N GLN A 19 -12.80 4.01 0.04
CA GLN A 19 -12.85 2.69 -0.60
C GLN A 19 -13.34 2.81 -2.04
N ALA A 20 -14.46 3.50 -2.29
CA ALA A 20 -14.98 3.72 -3.64
C ALA A 20 -13.98 4.46 -4.55
N LEU A 21 -13.22 5.43 -4.00
CA LEU A 21 -12.17 6.13 -4.73
C LEU A 21 -11.04 5.18 -5.12
N MET A 22 -10.58 4.32 -4.20
CA MET A 22 -9.51 3.35 -4.46
C MET A 22 -9.91 2.30 -5.50
N GLU A 23 -11.16 1.85 -5.50
CA GLU A 23 -11.72 0.96 -6.51
C GLU A 23 -11.71 1.62 -7.90
N ARG A 24 -12.15 2.88 -8.01
CA ARG A 24 -12.11 3.64 -9.27
C ARG A 24 -10.68 3.85 -9.77
N PHE A 25 -9.73 4.12 -8.87
CA PHE A 25 -8.32 4.19 -9.25
C PHE A 25 -7.81 2.87 -9.80
N ASN A 26 -8.17 1.75 -9.17
CA ASN A 26 -7.80 0.43 -9.68
C ASN A 26 -8.39 0.17 -11.06
N GLU A 27 -9.66 0.51 -11.30
CA GLU A 27 -10.31 0.38 -12.62
C GLU A 27 -9.55 1.15 -13.71
N VAL A 28 -9.07 2.36 -13.42
CA VAL A 28 -8.38 3.23 -14.38
C VAL A 28 -6.90 2.86 -14.55
N VAL A 29 -6.20 2.63 -13.44
CA VAL A 29 -4.75 2.40 -13.43
C VAL A 29 -4.40 0.94 -13.72
N GLY A 30 -5.26 0.00 -13.33
CA GLY A 30 -5.08 -1.45 -13.51
C GLY A 30 -4.04 -2.04 -12.56
N ILE A 31 -3.74 -1.39 -11.44
CA ILE A 31 -2.73 -1.82 -10.48
C ILE A 31 -3.32 -1.73 -9.08
N ALA A 32 -3.06 -2.75 -8.26
CA ALA A 32 -3.52 -2.83 -6.89
C ALA A 32 -3.09 -1.62 -6.06
N ASN A 33 -3.95 -1.19 -5.16
CA ASN A 33 -3.69 -0.08 -4.25
C ASN A 33 -4.24 -0.36 -2.85
N ALA A 34 -3.74 0.35 -1.86
CA ALA A 34 -4.22 0.30 -0.49
C ALA A 34 -3.88 1.59 0.27
N VAL A 35 -4.65 1.87 1.33
CA VAL A 35 -4.22 2.76 2.41
C VAL A 35 -4.04 1.91 3.66
N ILE A 36 -2.86 1.98 4.25
CA ILE A 36 -2.45 1.19 5.40
C ILE A 36 -2.02 2.13 6.52
N ASP A 37 -2.53 1.92 7.72
CA ASP A 37 -2.16 2.66 8.92
C ASP A 37 -0.67 2.45 9.26
N VAL A 38 -0.14 3.30 10.12
CA VAL A 38 1.27 3.20 10.59
C VAL A 38 1.56 1.94 11.41
N ASP A 39 0.54 1.30 11.96
CA ASP A 39 0.63 0.02 12.67
C ASP A 39 0.47 -1.22 11.76
N GLY A 40 0.31 -1.03 10.45
CA GLY A 40 0.15 -2.09 9.47
C GLY A 40 -1.30 -2.54 9.23
N THR A 41 -2.28 -1.87 9.85
CA THR A 41 -3.71 -2.16 9.61
C THR A 41 -4.14 -1.64 8.24
N VAL A 42 -4.68 -2.53 7.40
CA VAL A 42 -5.24 -2.15 6.10
C VAL A 42 -6.57 -1.45 6.32
N ILE A 43 -6.66 -0.16 5.93
CA ILE A 43 -7.86 0.67 6.07
C ILE A 43 -8.79 0.46 4.87
N VAL A 44 -8.25 0.56 3.66
CA VAL A 44 -8.95 0.28 2.39
C VAL A 44 -7.99 -0.34 1.39
N HIS A 45 -8.51 -1.13 0.45
CA HIS A 45 -7.71 -1.70 -0.63
C HIS A 45 -8.55 -2.01 -1.87
N ALA A 46 -7.90 -2.09 -3.04
CA ALA A 46 -8.54 -2.52 -4.28
C ALA A 46 -7.55 -3.25 -5.20
N GLY A 47 -8.06 -4.23 -5.95
CA GLY A 47 -7.35 -4.89 -7.05
C GLY A 47 -6.18 -5.77 -6.64
N TRP A 48 -6.13 -6.27 -5.40
CA TRP A 48 -5.03 -7.12 -4.94
C TRP A 48 -4.88 -8.38 -5.79
N GLN A 49 -3.64 -8.72 -6.07
CA GLN A 49 -3.30 -9.86 -6.92
C GLN A 49 -3.50 -11.19 -6.17
N ARG A 50 -3.98 -12.19 -6.90
CA ARG A 50 -4.20 -13.54 -6.39
C ARG A 50 -2.95 -14.15 -5.73
N ALA A 51 -1.75 -13.83 -6.26
CA ALA A 51 -0.48 -14.24 -5.63
C ALA A 51 -0.36 -13.76 -4.18
N CYS A 52 -0.91 -12.58 -3.86
CA CYS A 52 -0.90 -12.03 -2.50
C CYS A 52 -2.06 -12.56 -1.65
N THR A 53 -3.30 -12.58 -2.19
CA THR A 53 -4.49 -12.94 -1.42
C THR A 53 -4.58 -14.42 -1.11
N ASP A 54 -4.18 -15.29 -2.04
CA ASP A 54 -4.38 -16.73 -1.93
C ASP A 54 -3.12 -17.47 -1.44
N PHE A 55 -1.94 -16.83 -1.51
CA PHE A 55 -0.66 -17.44 -1.17
C PHE A 55 0.12 -16.65 -0.11
N HIS A 56 0.62 -15.43 -0.45
CA HIS A 56 1.58 -14.73 0.40
C HIS A 56 1.00 -14.33 1.76
N ARG A 57 -0.24 -13.84 1.81
CA ARG A 57 -0.87 -13.35 3.05
C ARG A 57 -1.63 -14.44 3.82
N VAL A 58 -1.89 -15.59 3.21
CA VAL A 58 -2.57 -16.73 3.86
C VAL A 58 -1.58 -17.62 4.61
N ASN A 59 -0.39 -17.81 4.08
CA ASN A 59 0.64 -18.61 4.73
C ASN A 59 1.35 -17.77 5.82
N PRO A 60 1.44 -18.25 7.08
CA PRO A 60 2.02 -17.47 8.17
C PRO A 60 3.48 -17.07 7.98
N GLN A 61 4.29 -17.88 7.28
CA GLN A 61 5.70 -17.60 7.07
C GLN A 61 5.90 -16.52 6.01
N SER A 62 5.21 -16.60 4.88
CA SER A 62 5.30 -15.57 3.84
C SER A 62 4.56 -14.29 4.22
N CYS A 63 3.48 -14.37 5.02
CA CYS A 63 2.77 -13.21 5.55
C CYS A 63 3.68 -12.34 6.43
N ARG A 64 4.54 -12.94 7.27
CA ARG A 64 5.56 -12.17 8.01
C ARG A 64 6.46 -11.37 7.09
N LEU A 65 6.88 -11.95 5.97
CA LEU A 65 7.69 -11.24 4.97
C LEU A 65 6.93 -10.07 4.32
N CYS A 66 5.60 -10.17 4.15
CA CYS A 66 4.79 -9.03 3.72
C CYS A 66 4.84 -7.90 4.75
N VAL A 67 4.58 -8.21 6.03
CA VAL A 67 4.59 -7.20 7.11
C VAL A 67 5.96 -6.57 7.27
N GLU A 68 7.05 -7.36 7.22
CA GLU A 68 8.43 -6.87 7.25
C GLU A 68 8.72 -5.92 6.09
N SER A 69 8.23 -6.25 4.88
CA SER A 69 8.37 -5.39 3.70
C SER A 69 7.62 -4.07 3.87
N ASP A 70 6.38 -4.12 4.32
CA ASP A 70 5.54 -2.94 4.53
C ASP A 70 6.15 -2.01 5.61
N THR A 71 6.72 -2.59 6.67
CA THR A 71 7.37 -1.85 7.78
C THR A 71 8.69 -1.22 7.35
N SER A 72 9.57 -1.99 6.69
CA SER A 72 10.88 -1.51 6.21
C SER A 72 10.76 -0.35 5.24
N LEU A 73 9.68 -0.33 4.47
CA LEU A 73 9.38 0.74 3.54
C LEU A 73 9.10 2.07 4.26
N VAL A 74 8.32 2.03 5.33
CA VAL A 74 8.00 3.23 6.14
C VAL A 74 9.29 3.86 6.67
N GLU A 75 10.24 3.05 7.14
CA GLU A 75 11.54 3.52 7.61
C GLU A 75 12.39 4.14 6.49
N SER A 76 12.35 3.57 5.28
CA SER A 76 13.12 4.09 4.14
C SER A 76 12.61 5.47 3.68
N MET A 77 11.31 5.75 3.81
CA MET A 77 10.72 7.03 3.47
C MET A 77 11.02 8.15 4.50
N THR A 78 11.48 7.83 5.69
CA THR A 78 11.78 8.84 6.73
C THR A 78 12.99 9.72 6.40
N ARG A 79 13.82 9.33 5.44
CA ARG A 79 15.06 10.03 5.07
C ARG A 79 14.92 11.09 3.97
N GLY A 80 13.71 11.61 3.72
CA GLY A 80 13.50 12.79 2.87
C GLY A 80 12.87 12.55 1.51
N SER A 81 12.52 11.31 1.13
CA SER A 81 11.73 11.05 -0.07
C SER A 81 10.22 11.04 0.27
N PRO A 82 9.37 11.73 -0.52
CA PRO A 82 7.91 11.67 -0.32
C PRO A 82 7.31 10.31 -0.69
N PHE A 83 8.04 9.46 -1.39
CA PHE A 83 7.64 8.12 -1.80
C PHE A 83 8.84 7.18 -1.88
N ALA A 84 8.56 5.89 -1.93
CA ALA A 84 9.56 4.85 -2.20
C ALA A 84 9.02 3.82 -3.19
N VAL A 85 9.94 3.20 -3.93
CA VAL A 85 9.70 2.03 -4.79
C VAL A 85 10.59 0.91 -4.28
N TYR A 86 10.03 -0.27 -4.04
CA TYR A 86 10.80 -1.40 -3.52
C TYR A 86 10.29 -2.73 -4.04
N ARG A 87 11.15 -3.75 -4.01
CA ARG A 87 10.76 -5.13 -4.25
C ARG A 87 10.49 -5.80 -2.90
N CYS A 88 9.25 -6.24 -2.66
CA CYS A 88 8.90 -6.92 -1.43
C CYS A 88 9.64 -8.26 -1.29
N HIS A 89 9.75 -8.76 -0.07
CA HIS A 89 10.45 -10.02 0.20
C HIS A 89 9.85 -11.22 -0.54
N ASN A 90 8.59 -11.15 -0.92
CA ASN A 90 7.93 -12.17 -1.74
C ASN A 90 8.11 -11.96 -3.27
N GLY A 91 8.87 -10.95 -3.69
CA GLY A 91 9.35 -10.79 -5.06
C GLY A 91 8.54 -9.90 -5.97
N LEU A 92 7.42 -9.31 -5.51
CA LEU A 92 6.67 -8.32 -6.25
C LEU A 92 7.18 -6.91 -5.98
N VAL A 93 6.83 -5.97 -6.85
CA VAL A 93 7.19 -4.56 -6.68
C VAL A 93 6.01 -3.79 -6.13
N ASP A 94 6.28 -2.97 -5.13
CA ASP A 94 5.34 -2.07 -4.49
C ASP A 94 5.94 -0.65 -4.43
N THR A 95 5.06 0.34 -4.39
CA THR A 95 5.41 1.73 -4.10
C THR A 95 4.59 2.22 -2.92
N ALA A 96 5.10 3.17 -2.18
CA ALA A 96 4.33 3.82 -1.14
C ALA A 96 4.64 5.31 -1.03
N ALA A 97 3.65 6.07 -0.56
CA ALA A 97 3.77 7.46 -0.21
C ALA A 97 3.17 7.70 1.18
N ARG A 98 3.83 8.56 1.98
CA ARG A 98 3.38 8.87 3.34
C ARG A 98 2.17 9.81 3.33
N ILE A 99 1.22 9.57 4.23
CA ILE A 99 0.15 10.50 4.56
C ILE A 99 0.53 11.18 5.88
N VAL A 100 0.73 12.50 5.82
CA VAL A 100 1.13 13.32 6.98
C VAL A 100 0.04 14.34 7.25
N VAL A 101 -0.49 14.37 8.49
CA VAL A 101 -1.53 15.30 8.93
C VAL A 101 -1.02 16.05 10.15
N ALA A 102 -1.01 17.38 10.09
CA ALA A 102 -0.50 18.25 11.16
C ALA A 102 0.94 17.88 11.61
N GLY A 103 1.81 17.51 10.68
CA GLY A 103 3.20 17.09 10.96
C GLY A 103 3.34 15.65 11.44
N LYS A 104 2.25 14.93 11.69
CA LYS A 104 2.26 13.54 12.12
C LYS A 104 2.05 12.60 10.93
N HIS A 105 2.90 11.58 10.80
CA HIS A 105 2.71 10.47 9.88
C HIS A 105 1.59 9.57 10.41
N VAL A 106 0.47 9.45 9.69
CA VAL A 106 -0.74 8.78 10.16
C VAL A 106 -1.11 7.55 9.34
N ALA A 107 -0.68 7.46 8.07
CA ALA A 107 -0.92 6.32 7.20
C ALA A 107 0.01 6.36 5.99
N ASN A 108 -0.06 5.32 5.15
CA ASN A 108 0.62 5.25 3.87
C ASN A 108 -0.37 4.88 2.76
N VAL A 109 -0.23 5.50 1.59
CA VAL A 109 -0.82 5.00 0.35
C VAL A 109 0.16 4.05 -0.29
N PHE A 110 -0.29 2.85 -0.61
CA PHE A 110 0.46 1.85 -1.36
C PHE A 110 -0.13 1.69 -2.75
N THR A 111 0.72 1.46 -3.74
CA THR A 111 0.35 0.82 -4.99
C THR A 111 1.38 -0.23 -5.32
N GLY A 112 0.92 -1.35 -5.84
CA GLY A 112 1.86 -2.43 -5.98
C GLY A 112 1.27 -3.70 -6.52
N GLN A 113 1.98 -4.77 -6.14
CA GLN A 113 1.71 -6.11 -6.60
C GLN A 113 1.86 -6.21 -8.12
N PHE A 114 2.96 -5.64 -8.66
CA PHE A 114 3.33 -5.72 -10.06
C PHE A 114 4.78 -6.21 -10.24
N LEU A 115 5.16 -6.46 -11.49
CA LEU A 115 6.52 -6.80 -11.89
C LEU A 115 7.04 -5.73 -12.87
N THR A 116 8.35 -5.52 -12.90
CA THR A 116 9.00 -4.60 -13.86
C THR A 116 9.62 -5.34 -15.04
N ALA A 117 9.66 -6.68 -14.98
CA ALA A 117 10.14 -7.59 -15.99
C ALA A 117 9.35 -8.91 -15.89
N PRO A 118 9.45 -9.81 -16.90
CA PRO A 118 8.88 -11.15 -16.78
C PRO A 118 9.30 -11.84 -15.47
N PRO A 119 8.41 -12.63 -14.83
CA PRO A 119 8.70 -13.29 -13.58
C PRO A 119 9.88 -14.25 -13.69
N ASP A 120 10.80 -14.20 -12.73
CA ASP A 120 11.81 -15.21 -12.52
C ASP A 120 11.14 -16.50 -12.02
N THR A 121 10.87 -17.42 -12.95
CA THR A 121 10.15 -18.65 -12.66
C THR A 121 10.84 -19.51 -11.61
N ASP A 122 12.19 -19.55 -11.61
CA ASP A 122 12.95 -20.38 -10.67
C ASP A 122 12.88 -19.80 -9.24
N PHE A 123 12.92 -18.47 -9.13
CA PHE A 123 12.69 -17.80 -7.86
C PHE A 123 11.32 -18.13 -7.29
N PHE A 124 10.25 -18.00 -8.07
CA PHE A 124 8.88 -18.28 -7.58
C PHE A 124 8.63 -19.78 -7.36
N ARG A 125 9.26 -20.66 -8.15
CA ARG A 125 9.25 -22.11 -7.88
C ARG A 125 9.91 -22.44 -6.53
N SER A 126 11.04 -21.85 -6.24
CA SER A 126 11.72 -22.01 -4.95
C SER A 126 10.86 -21.52 -3.78
N GLN A 127 10.09 -20.46 -3.97
CA GLN A 127 9.13 -19.98 -2.98
C GLN A 127 7.96 -20.96 -2.78
N ALA A 128 7.41 -21.54 -3.86
CA ALA A 128 6.36 -22.55 -3.76
C ALA A 128 6.82 -23.72 -2.89
N GLN A 129 8.04 -24.22 -3.13
CA GLN A 129 8.65 -25.30 -2.34
C GLN A 129 8.88 -24.89 -0.88
N ARG A 130 9.44 -23.68 -0.68
CA ARG A 130 9.74 -23.16 0.67
C ARG A 130 8.51 -23.01 1.55
N PHE A 131 7.41 -22.54 0.99
CA PHE A 131 6.18 -22.24 1.73
C PHE A 131 5.09 -23.30 1.59
N GLY A 132 5.34 -24.39 0.82
CA GLY A 132 4.40 -25.48 0.64
C GLY A 132 3.18 -25.12 -0.19
N TYR A 133 3.34 -24.18 -1.16
CA TYR A 133 2.27 -23.88 -2.11
C TYR A 133 2.13 -24.96 -3.17
N ASP A 134 0.94 -25.14 -3.72
CA ASP A 134 0.80 -25.83 -5.01
C ASP A 134 1.56 -25.05 -6.07
N GLU A 135 2.61 -25.64 -6.63
CA GLU A 135 3.53 -24.97 -7.56
C GLU A 135 2.80 -24.50 -8.82
N ALA A 136 1.95 -25.35 -9.39
CA ALA A 136 1.27 -25.03 -10.65
C ALA A 136 0.29 -23.88 -10.46
N ASP A 137 -0.48 -23.89 -9.40
CA ASP A 137 -1.46 -22.87 -9.08
C ASP A 137 -0.78 -21.53 -8.70
N TYR A 138 0.27 -21.59 -7.87
CA TYR A 138 1.03 -20.41 -7.50
C TYR A 138 1.72 -19.75 -8.71
N LEU A 139 2.41 -20.51 -9.55
CA LEU A 139 3.01 -19.98 -10.78
C LEU A 139 1.93 -19.46 -11.74
N GLY A 140 0.74 -20.07 -11.74
CA GLY A 140 -0.43 -19.55 -12.45
C GLY A 140 -0.84 -18.16 -11.96
N ALA A 141 -0.88 -17.94 -10.65
CA ALA A 141 -1.17 -16.64 -10.05
C ALA A 141 -0.08 -15.60 -10.34
N ILE A 142 1.19 -16.00 -10.29
CA ILE A 142 2.33 -15.11 -10.63
C ILE A 142 2.28 -14.64 -12.09
N ARG A 143 1.90 -15.51 -13.03
CA ARG A 143 1.75 -15.13 -14.44
C ARG A 143 0.65 -14.10 -14.71
N GLN A 144 -0.32 -13.96 -13.79
CA GLN A 144 -1.39 -12.97 -13.86
C GLN A 144 -0.97 -11.59 -13.33
N VAL A 145 0.15 -11.52 -12.60
CA VAL A 145 0.66 -10.25 -12.05
C VAL A 145 1.03 -9.31 -13.21
N PRO A 146 0.55 -8.06 -13.22
CA PRO A 146 0.83 -7.13 -14.30
C PRO A 146 2.32 -6.78 -14.36
N ILE A 147 2.85 -6.68 -15.58
CA ILE A 147 4.20 -6.16 -15.84
C ILE A 147 4.08 -4.69 -16.22
N VAL A 148 4.75 -3.82 -15.48
CA VAL A 148 4.64 -2.36 -15.63
C VAL A 148 6.01 -1.77 -15.96
N SER A 149 6.10 -0.93 -17.01
CA SER A 149 7.35 -0.28 -17.37
C SER A 149 7.83 0.69 -16.29
N ARG A 150 9.13 0.97 -16.27
CA ARG A 150 9.74 1.89 -15.29
C ARG A 150 9.10 3.29 -15.37
N GLU A 151 8.89 3.82 -16.57
CA GLU A 151 8.30 5.14 -16.79
C GLU A 151 6.86 5.20 -16.25
N ARG A 152 6.10 4.12 -16.44
CA ARG A 152 4.74 4.02 -15.90
C ARG A 152 4.74 3.92 -14.38
N VAL A 153 5.67 3.17 -13.78
CA VAL A 153 5.86 3.11 -12.32
C VAL A 153 6.11 4.50 -11.75
N GLU A 154 7.03 5.26 -12.35
CA GLU A 154 7.34 6.63 -11.90
C GLU A 154 6.13 7.56 -11.98
N SER A 155 5.34 7.46 -13.05
CA SER A 155 4.13 8.26 -13.24
C SER A 155 3.05 7.91 -12.22
N ILE A 156 2.84 6.62 -11.97
CA ILE A 156 1.90 6.12 -10.96
C ILE A 156 2.34 6.57 -9.57
N THR A 157 3.61 6.43 -9.24
CA THR A 157 4.15 6.83 -7.93
C THR A 157 3.95 8.32 -7.67
N ARG A 158 4.17 9.17 -8.68
CA ARG A 158 3.89 10.62 -8.58
C ARG A 158 2.41 10.90 -8.35
N LEU A 159 1.52 10.22 -9.08
CA LEU A 159 0.07 10.36 -8.88
C LEU A 159 -0.33 9.99 -7.44
N TYR A 160 0.19 8.89 -6.92
CA TYR A 160 -0.10 8.46 -5.56
C TYR A 160 0.50 9.39 -4.50
N ALA A 161 1.67 9.97 -4.74
CA ALA A 161 2.23 10.99 -3.85
C ALA A 161 1.33 12.24 -3.77
N GLN A 162 0.76 12.68 -4.91
CA GLN A 162 -0.21 13.78 -4.94
C GLN A 162 -1.51 13.39 -4.23
N LEU A 163 -2.02 12.16 -4.45
CA LEU A 163 -3.21 11.66 -3.78
C LEU A 163 -3.01 11.60 -2.26
N ALA A 164 -1.86 11.12 -1.79
CA ALA A 164 -1.52 11.10 -0.38
C ALA A 164 -1.51 12.52 0.24
N SER A 165 -0.99 13.50 -0.49
CA SER A 165 -1.01 14.90 -0.07
C SER A 165 -2.44 15.44 0.05
N MET A 166 -3.29 15.20 -0.95
CA MET A 166 -4.70 15.63 -0.92
C MET A 166 -5.48 14.98 0.22
N MET A 167 -5.22 13.71 0.51
CA MET A 167 -5.83 13.01 1.65
C MET A 167 -5.39 13.63 2.98
N ALA A 168 -4.11 14.00 3.10
CA ALA A 168 -3.59 14.65 4.29
C ALA A 168 -4.24 16.02 4.53
N ASP A 169 -4.39 16.82 3.49
CA ASP A 169 -5.05 18.14 3.55
C ASP A 169 -6.51 18.01 3.97
N SER A 170 -7.25 17.06 3.39
CA SER A 170 -8.64 16.78 3.78
C SER A 170 -8.76 16.35 5.24
N GLY A 171 -7.81 15.55 5.74
CA GLY A 171 -7.72 15.15 7.13
C GLY A 171 -7.52 16.35 8.06
N LEU A 172 -6.60 17.24 7.69
CA LEU A 172 -6.30 18.45 8.46
C LEU A 172 -7.52 19.38 8.56
N ASP A 173 -8.25 19.58 7.47
CA ASP A 173 -9.43 20.43 7.46
C ASP A 173 -10.55 19.88 8.35
N ARG A 174 -10.72 18.56 8.40
CA ARG A 174 -11.65 17.90 9.32
C ARG A 174 -11.31 18.17 10.79
N ILE A 175 -10.04 18.10 11.15
CA ILE A 175 -9.59 18.43 12.51
C ILE A 175 -9.89 19.88 12.87
N ARG A 176 -9.56 20.82 11.97
CA ARG A 176 -9.84 22.25 12.18
C ARG A 176 -11.33 22.52 12.41
N GLN A 177 -12.20 21.86 11.65
CA GLN A 177 -13.65 21.97 11.81
C GLN A 177 -14.14 21.42 13.17
N GLN A 178 -13.56 20.30 13.64
CA GLN A 178 -13.92 19.73 14.95
C GLN A 178 -13.47 20.62 16.10
N ILE A 179 -12.26 21.16 16.04
CA ILE A 179 -11.75 22.10 17.05
C ILE A 179 -12.59 23.38 17.05
N GLY A 180 -12.92 23.94 15.88
CA GLY A 180 -13.76 25.14 15.79
C GLY A 180 -15.17 24.97 16.38
N ARG A 181 -15.78 23.78 16.23
CA ARG A 181 -17.09 23.46 16.82
C ARG A 181 -17.05 23.23 18.34
N ALA A 182 -15.93 22.83 18.90
CA ALA A 182 -15.77 22.60 20.33
C ALA A 182 -15.55 23.91 21.12
N HIS A 183 -15.34 25.05 20.43
CA HIS A 183 -15.08 26.37 21.02
C HIS A 183 -16.27 27.35 20.85
N VAL A 184 -17.41 26.87 20.34
CA VAL A 184 -18.68 27.60 20.23
C VAL A 184 -19.71 26.99 21.19
#